data_4a2c0f7574a4b1c1e0b3fd6980e48c64
#
_entry.id   4a2c0f7574a4b1c1e0b3fd6980e48c64
#
_cell.length_a   1.000
_cell.length_b   1.000
_cell.length_c   1.000
_cell.angle_alpha   90.00
_cell.angle_beta   90.00
_cell.angle_gamma   90.00
#
_symmetry.space_group_name_H-M   'P 1'
#
loop_
_entity.id
_entity.type
_entity.pdbx_description
1 polymer ?
#
loop_
_entity_poly.entity_id
_entity_poly.type
_entity_poly.pdbx_seq_one_letter_code
_entity_poly.pdbx_strand_id
1 'polypeptide(L)'
;MTTPILDFVAGYAASQPLRLHMPGHKGKNVLGLEQLDITEIPGADVLYHPTGIILESERNAADLFGTRRTVYSVEGSSLPIRAMVYLTALYARSLGQRPLIAAGRNAHKVFVTAAALLDVETHWLYPENGGNLLHCEITPRSLEAYLKKAPRIPTAVYITSPDYLGNMADNDGGSGCCYFK
;
A
#
# COMPACT_ATOMS: atom_id res chain seq x y z
N MET A 1 -20.14 -6.98 -10.98
CA MET A 1 -19.47 -6.26 -9.87
C MET A 1 -20.05 -4.86 -9.83
N THR A 2 -20.51 -4.39 -8.69
CA THR A 2 -21.02 -3.03 -8.49
C THR A 2 -19.86 -2.05 -8.26
N THR A 3 -20.09 -0.76 -8.50
CA THR A 3 -19.12 0.33 -8.24
C THR A 3 -19.70 1.31 -7.21
N PRO A 4 -19.86 0.88 -5.93
CA PRO A 4 -20.72 1.57 -4.95
C PRO A 4 -20.40 3.05 -4.78
N ILE A 5 -19.12 3.41 -4.75
CA ILE A 5 -18.70 4.82 -4.61
C ILE A 5 -19.09 5.61 -5.86
N LEU A 6 -18.77 5.10 -7.06
CA LEU A 6 -19.09 5.80 -8.31
C LEU A 6 -20.60 5.88 -8.51
N ASP A 7 -21.34 4.80 -8.25
CA ASP A 7 -22.79 4.75 -8.38
C ASP A 7 -23.47 5.77 -7.47
N PHE A 8 -23.02 5.87 -6.21
CA PHE A 8 -23.51 6.88 -5.26
C PHE A 8 -23.22 8.29 -5.72
N VAL A 9 -21.98 8.60 -6.09
CA VAL A 9 -21.56 9.95 -6.48
C VAL A 9 -22.26 10.40 -7.76
N ALA A 10 -22.39 9.51 -8.75
CA ALA A 10 -23.11 9.80 -9.99
C ALA A 10 -24.60 10.05 -9.72
N GLY A 11 -25.25 9.23 -8.89
CA GLY A 11 -26.64 9.41 -8.47
C GLY A 11 -26.85 10.72 -7.71
N TYR A 12 -25.93 11.07 -6.80
CA TYR A 12 -25.96 12.33 -6.09
C TYR A 12 -25.82 13.53 -7.04
N ALA A 13 -24.90 13.49 -7.99
CA ALA A 13 -24.74 14.53 -8.99
C ALA A 13 -25.99 14.69 -9.86
N ALA A 14 -26.60 13.57 -10.31
CA ALA A 14 -27.80 13.56 -11.14
C ALA A 14 -29.02 14.13 -10.41
N SER A 15 -29.11 13.99 -9.09
CA SER A 15 -30.22 14.54 -8.28
C SER A 15 -30.17 16.05 -8.12
N GLN A 16 -29.12 16.72 -8.56
CA GLN A 16 -28.91 18.18 -8.50
C GLN A 16 -29.22 18.80 -7.12
N PRO A 17 -28.65 18.27 -6.03
CA PRO A 17 -28.97 18.73 -4.69
C PRO A 17 -28.45 20.13 -4.42
N LEU A 18 -29.11 20.85 -3.51
CA LEU A 18 -28.58 22.10 -2.97
C LEU A 18 -27.39 21.81 -2.07
N ARG A 19 -26.17 22.06 -2.55
CA ARG A 19 -24.91 21.74 -1.85
C ARG A 19 -24.53 22.83 -0.85
N LEU A 20 -24.97 22.71 0.39
CA LEU A 20 -24.57 23.59 1.48
C LEU A 20 -23.30 23.13 2.21
N HIS A 21 -22.82 21.93 1.87
CA HIS A 21 -21.59 21.32 2.40
C HIS A 21 -20.34 21.72 1.61
N MET A 22 -19.15 21.36 2.10
CA MET A 22 -17.90 21.44 1.34
C MET A 22 -17.90 20.38 0.20
N PRO A 23 -17.19 20.57 -0.91
CA PRO A 23 -16.24 21.69 -1.17
C PRO A 23 -16.92 23.00 -1.61
N GLY A 24 -16.14 24.09 -1.58
CA GLY A 24 -16.62 25.46 -1.82
C GLY A 24 -17.18 25.75 -3.20
N HIS A 25 -16.78 25.00 -4.25
CA HIS A 25 -17.28 25.15 -5.62
C HIS A 25 -18.77 24.77 -5.78
N LYS A 26 -19.36 24.06 -4.80
CA LYS A 26 -20.79 23.71 -4.76
C LYS A 26 -21.26 22.91 -5.98
N GLY A 27 -20.38 22.15 -6.64
CA GLY A 27 -20.67 21.41 -7.85
C GLY A 27 -20.79 22.26 -9.11
N LYS A 28 -20.41 23.56 -9.03
CA LYS A 28 -20.35 24.42 -10.22
C LYS A 28 -19.22 23.95 -11.12
N ASN A 29 -19.57 23.65 -12.35
CA ASN A 29 -18.70 23.04 -13.32
C ASN A 29 -17.68 24.05 -13.87
N VAL A 30 -16.39 23.91 -13.51
CA VAL A 30 -15.25 24.71 -14.00
C VAL A 30 -14.29 23.82 -14.78
N LEU A 31 -13.92 22.67 -14.22
CA LEU A 31 -13.01 21.69 -14.83
C LEU A 31 -13.73 20.42 -15.31
N GLY A 32 -15.02 20.27 -15.00
CA GLY A 32 -15.83 19.15 -15.43
C GLY A 32 -16.02 18.03 -14.39
N LEU A 33 -15.33 18.09 -13.26
CA LEU A 33 -15.37 17.04 -12.22
C LEU A 33 -16.03 17.49 -10.92
N GLU A 34 -16.32 18.76 -10.75
CA GLU A 34 -16.81 19.34 -9.50
C GLU A 34 -18.15 18.78 -9.04
N GLN A 35 -18.95 18.26 -9.98
CA GLN A 35 -20.22 17.59 -9.64
C GLN A 35 -19.99 16.27 -8.90
N LEU A 36 -18.86 15.62 -9.17
CA LEU A 36 -18.47 14.35 -8.54
C LEU A 36 -17.65 14.53 -7.26
N ASP A 37 -17.23 15.77 -6.98
CA ASP A 37 -16.46 16.08 -5.78
C ASP A 37 -17.41 16.39 -4.61
N ILE A 38 -17.39 15.53 -3.60
CA ILE A 38 -18.25 15.56 -2.42
C ILE A 38 -17.44 15.36 -1.16
N THR A 39 -18.05 15.58 -0.01
CA THR A 39 -17.49 15.26 1.30
C THR A 39 -18.29 14.15 1.98
N GLU A 40 -18.10 13.96 3.28
CA GLU A 40 -18.77 12.97 4.13
C GLU A 40 -20.24 13.36 4.39
N ILE A 41 -21.02 13.42 3.34
CA ILE A 41 -22.46 13.66 3.41
C ILE A 41 -23.21 12.34 3.75
N PRO A 42 -24.48 12.40 4.19
CA PRO A 42 -25.23 11.18 4.47
C PRO A 42 -25.22 10.21 3.29
N GLY A 43 -24.76 8.99 3.52
CA GLY A 43 -24.61 7.92 2.54
C GLY A 43 -23.24 7.87 1.83
N ALA A 44 -22.40 8.90 1.92
CA ALA A 44 -21.06 8.92 1.30
C ALA A 44 -20.01 8.06 2.01
N ASP A 45 -20.27 7.68 3.26
CA ASP A 45 -19.33 6.96 4.12
C ASP A 45 -18.09 7.79 4.51
N VAL A 46 -17.17 7.20 5.29
CA VAL A 46 -15.94 7.85 5.78
C VAL A 46 -14.74 6.92 5.55
N LEU A 47 -13.69 7.40 4.89
CA LEU A 47 -12.57 6.59 4.42
C LEU A 47 -11.85 5.82 5.53
N TYR A 48 -11.61 6.45 6.69
CA TYR A 48 -10.83 5.83 7.77
C TYR A 48 -11.66 4.93 8.72
N HIS A 49 -13.00 4.98 8.59
CA HIS A 49 -13.93 4.12 9.33
C HIS A 49 -15.09 3.70 8.43
N PRO A 50 -14.80 3.01 7.30
CA PRO A 50 -15.82 2.69 6.32
C PRO A 50 -16.81 1.68 6.87
N THR A 51 -18.10 1.99 6.73
CA THR A 51 -19.21 1.13 7.15
C THR A 51 -20.26 0.91 6.06
N GLY A 52 -20.19 1.73 4.99
CA GLY A 52 -21.13 1.78 3.88
C GLY A 52 -20.48 1.49 2.54
N ILE A 53 -20.65 2.42 1.58
CA ILE A 53 -20.25 2.26 0.18
C ILE A 53 -18.74 2.11 -0.01
N ILE A 54 -17.91 2.72 0.84
CA ILE A 54 -16.47 2.56 0.79
C ILE A 54 -16.09 1.13 1.22
N LEU A 55 -16.66 0.63 2.32
CA LEU A 55 -16.44 -0.75 2.76
C LEU A 55 -16.90 -1.77 1.72
N GLU A 56 -18.04 -1.55 1.07
CA GLU A 56 -18.52 -2.41 0.00
C GLU A 56 -17.55 -2.39 -1.20
N SER A 57 -17.08 -1.21 -1.58
CA SER A 57 -16.08 -1.06 -2.65
C SER A 57 -14.74 -1.75 -2.30
N GLU A 58 -14.27 -1.65 -1.06
CA GLU A 58 -13.07 -2.36 -0.58
C GLU A 58 -13.25 -3.89 -0.63
N ARG A 59 -14.44 -4.40 -0.31
CA ARG A 59 -14.77 -5.82 -0.45
C ARG A 59 -14.77 -6.26 -1.91
N ASN A 60 -15.39 -5.49 -2.80
CA ASN A 60 -15.37 -5.76 -4.23
C ASN A 60 -13.94 -5.79 -4.79
N ALA A 61 -13.08 -4.88 -4.34
CA ALA A 61 -11.67 -4.89 -4.71
C ALA A 61 -10.93 -6.10 -4.13
N ALA A 62 -11.22 -6.50 -2.89
CA ALA A 62 -10.64 -7.68 -2.28
C ALA A 62 -11.00 -8.95 -3.07
N ASP A 63 -12.27 -9.10 -3.47
CA ASP A 63 -12.74 -10.22 -4.29
C ASP A 63 -12.07 -10.22 -5.67
N LEU A 64 -11.95 -9.04 -6.30
CA LEU A 64 -11.30 -8.90 -7.62
C LEU A 64 -9.83 -9.31 -7.61
N PHE A 65 -9.10 -8.90 -6.57
CA PHE A 65 -7.66 -9.17 -6.43
C PHE A 65 -7.36 -10.48 -5.68
N GLY A 66 -8.36 -11.22 -5.24
CA GLY A 66 -8.19 -12.46 -4.47
C GLY A 66 -7.50 -12.24 -3.12
N THR A 67 -7.65 -11.07 -2.51
CA THR A 67 -7.04 -10.73 -1.24
C THR A 67 -8.03 -10.91 -0.09
N ARG A 68 -7.51 -11.19 1.12
CA ARG A 68 -8.37 -11.28 2.32
C ARG A 68 -9.06 -9.96 2.66
N ARG A 69 -8.38 -8.85 2.38
CA ARG A 69 -8.84 -7.49 2.62
C ARG A 69 -8.11 -6.51 1.72
N THR A 70 -8.83 -5.53 1.22
CA THR A 70 -8.27 -4.35 0.54
C THR A 70 -8.65 -3.11 1.34
N VAL A 71 -7.77 -2.13 1.42
CA VAL A 71 -7.99 -0.85 2.09
C VAL A 71 -7.53 0.26 1.14
N TYR A 72 -8.36 1.27 0.94
CA TYR A 72 -8.02 2.40 0.09
C TYR A 72 -7.12 3.41 0.80
N SER A 73 -6.21 3.98 0.02
CA SER A 73 -5.33 5.07 0.46
C SER A 73 -5.40 6.24 -0.53
N VAL A 74 -5.47 7.45 0.01
CA VAL A 74 -5.43 8.69 -0.78
C VAL A 74 -4.06 9.38 -0.75
N GLU A 75 -3.07 8.77 -0.07
CA GLU A 75 -1.70 9.28 0.02
C GLU A 75 -0.73 8.54 -0.93
N GLY A 76 -1.27 7.97 -2.03
CA GLY A 76 -0.50 7.14 -2.94
C GLY A 76 0.11 5.92 -2.25
N SER A 77 1.15 5.32 -2.83
CA SER A 77 1.87 4.17 -2.25
C SER A 77 2.66 4.50 -0.98
N SER A 78 2.83 5.78 -0.64
CA SER A 78 3.60 6.18 0.55
C SER A 78 2.95 5.74 1.84
N LEU A 79 1.64 5.87 1.98
CA LEU A 79 0.93 5.42 3.18
C LEU A 79 0.96 3.90 3.36
N PRO A 80 0.64 3.07 2.34
CA PRO A 80 0.76 1.62 2.46
C PRO A 80 2.18 1.16 2.83
N ILE A 81 3.24 1.74 2.25
CA ILE A 81 4.62 1.39 2.61
C ILE A 81 4.88 1.69 4.10
N ARG A 82 4.50 2.87 4.58
CA ARG A 82 4.63 3.22 6.02
C ARG A 82 3.83 2.28 6.90
N ALA A 83 2.61 1.95 6.50
CA ALA A 83 1.75 1.02 7.23
C ALA A 83 2.37 -0.39 7.32
N MET A 84 2.94 -0.90 6.22
CA MET A 84 3.62 -2.21 6.22
C MET A 84 4.84 -2.22 7.16
N VAL A 85 5.69 -1.18 7.12
CA VAL A 85 6.83 -1.07 8.02
C VAL A 85 6.37 -0.97 9.49
N TYR A 86 5.31 -0.20 9.75
CA TYR A 86 4.73 -0.06 11.08
C TYR A 86 4.16 -1.38 11.61
N LEU A 87 3.38 -2.11 10.81
CA LEU A 87 2.83 -3.41 11.18
C LEU A 87 3.94 -4.44 11.46
N THR A 88 5.00 -4.43 10.64
CA THR A 88 6.19 -5.27 10.88
C THR A 88 6.85 -4.93 12.21
N ALA A 89 7.00 -3.64 12.52
CA ALA A 89 7.58 -3.19 13.78
C ALA A 89 6.70 -3.58 14.98
N LEU A 90 5.38 -3.43 14.88
CA LEU A 90 4.45 -3.86 15.92
C LEU A 90 4.53 -5.37 16.16
N TYR A 91 4.55 -6.15 15.08
CA TYR A 91 4.65 -7.61 15.18
C TYR A 91 5.94 -8.05 15.87
N ALA A 92 7.10 -7.53 15.46
CA ALA A 92 8.36 -7.86 16.09
C ALA A 92 8.35 -7.53 17.60
N ARG A 93 7.86 -6.33 17.95
CA ARG A 93 7.79 -5.88 19.35
C ARG A 93 6.82 -6.72 20.18
N SER A 94 5.71 -7.20 19.59
CA SER A 94 4.80 -8.11 20.30
C SER A 94 5.43 -9.45 20.66
N LEU A 95 6.50 -9.84 19.93
CA LEU A 95 7.33 -11.01 20.23
C LEU A 95 8.53 -10.69 21.13
N GLY A 96 8.63 -9.46 21.66
CA GLY A 96 9.79 -9.02 22.46
C GLY A 96 11.08 -8.85 21.65
N GLN A 97 10.98 -8.71 20.32
CA GLN A 97 12.12 -8.62 19.41
C GLN A 97 12.31 -7.20 18.89
N ARG A 98 13.55 -6.80 18.63
CA ARG A 98 13.85 -5.59 17.88
C ARG A 98 13.47 -5.82 16.40
N PRO A 99 12.66 -4.92 15.77
CA PRO A 99 12.25 -5.10 14.38
C PRO A 99 13.45 -5.04 13.44
N LEU A 100 13.53 -6.02 12.54
CA LEU A 100 14.53 -6.12 11.48
C LEU A 100 13.85 -6.44 10.15
N ILE A 101 14.15 -5.66 9.12
CA ILE A 101 13.69 -5.92 7.76
C ILE A 101 14.90 -6.10 6.84
N ALA A 102 14.92 -7.21 6.08
CA ALA A 102 15.84 -7.36 4.96
C ALA A 102 15.23 -6.71 3.73
N ALA A 103 15.88 -5.72 3.14
CA ALA A 103 15.33 -4.91 2.07
C ALA A 103 16.24 -4.86 0.84
N GLY A 104 15.66 -4.99 -0.35
CA GLY A 104 16.36 -4.76 -1.61
C GLY A 104 16.90 -3.33 -1.69
N ARG A 105 18.11 -3.17 -2.22
CA ARG A 105 18.82 -1.87 -2.22
C ARG A 105 18.09 -0.78 -3.04
N ASN A 106 17.19 -1.17 -3.93
CA ASN A 106 16.33 -0.27 -4.72
C ASN A 106 15.02 0.12 -4.02
N ALA A 107 14.93 -0.08 -2.70
CA ALA A 107 13.76 0.31 -1.92
C ALA A 107 13.47 1.82 -2.06
N HIS A 108 12.19 2.17 -2.20
CA HIS A 108 11.75 3.55 -2.30
C HIS A 108 12.14 4.35 -1.04
N LYS A 109 12.43 5.66 -1.20
CA LYS A 109 12.82 6.56 -0.10
C LYS A 109 11.86 6.53 1.10
N VAL A 110 10.56 6.29 0.86
CA VAL A 110 9.54 6.20 1.92
C VAL A 110 9.81 5.01 2.84
N PHE A 111 10.29 3.87 2.31
CA PHE A 111 10.72 2.75 3.15
C PHE A 111 11.84 3.17 4.10
N VAL A 112 12.87 3.84 3.58
CA VAL A 112 14.03 4.30 4.37
C VAL A 112 13.59 5.26 5.49
N THR A 113 12.75 6.25 5.14
CA THR A 113 12.26 7.22 6.13
C THR A 113 11.31 6.58 7.15
N ALA A 114 10.49 5.60 6.75
CA ALA A 114 9.64 4.86 7.67
C ALA A 114 10.45 3.98 8.63
N ALA A 115 11.47 3.29 8.12
CA ALA A 115 12.36 2.48 8.96
C ALA A 115 13.10 3.34 10.00
N ALA A 116 13.59 4.53 9.58
CA ALA A 116 14.24 5.47 10.49
C ALA A 116 13.27 6.01 11.56
N LEU A 117 12.04 6.41 11.16
CA LEU A 117 11.03 6.93 12.08
C LEU A 117 10.59 5.90 13.13
N LEU A 118 10.56 4.63 12.75
CA LEU A 118 10.04 3.54 13.58
C LEU A 118 11.13 2.74 14.28
N ASP A 119 12.40 3.16 14.22
CA ASP A 119 13.57 2.45 14.74
C ASP A 119 13.60 0.99 14.29
N VAL A 120 13.45 0.77 12.99
CA VAL A 120 13.54 -0.53 12.35
C VAL A 120 14.93 -0.72 11.80
N GLU A 121 15.62 -1.75 12.25
CA GLU A 121 16.91 -2.16 11.69
C GLU A 121 16.70 -2.66 10.25
N THR A 122 17.59 -2.25 9.34
CA THR A 122 17.50 -2.66 7.93
C THR A 122 18.77 -3.35 7.51
N HIS A 123 18.65 -4.60 7.04
CA HIS A 123 19.72 -5.29 6.33
C HIS A 123 19.51 -5.17 4.83
N TRP A 124 20.47 -4.55 4.14
CA TRP A 124 20.36 -4.35 2.71
C TRP A 124 20.74 -5.60 1.93
N LEU A 125 19.82 -6.03 1.05
CA LEU A 125 20.07 -7.08 0.09
C LEU A 125 20.61 -6.46 -1.20
N TYR A 126 21.69 -7.03 -1.71
CA TYR A 126 22.35 -6.62 -2.93
C TYR A 126 22.23 -7.71 -3.99
N PRO A 127 22.07 -7.37 -5.27
CA PRO A 127 22.03 -8.35 -6.35
C PRO A 127 23.41 -9.01 -6.54
N GLU A 128 23.40 -10.28 -6.97
CA GLU A 128 24.65 -11.04 -7.20
C GLU A 128 25.46 -10.45 -8.37
N ASN A 129 24.79 -9.95 -9.41
CA ASN A 129 25.41 -9.53 -10.68
C ASN A 129 25.60 -8.02 -10.82
N GLY A 130 25.74 -7.30 -9.73
CA GLY A 130 25.88 -5.85 -9.74
C GLY A 130 24.58 -5.14 -10.14
N GLY A 131 23.95 -4.49 -9.20
CA GLY A 131 22.75 -3.67 -9.43
C GLY A 131 23.04 -2.19 -9.26
N ASN A 132 22.02 -1.39 -9.46
CA ASN A 132 22.03 0.04 -9.18
C ASN A 132 20.78 0.42 -8.37
N LEU A 133 20.54 1.70 -8.15
CA LEU A 133 19.36 2.15 -7.40
C LEU A 133 18.02 1.92 -8.12
N LEU A 134 18.06 1.66 -9.41
CA LEU A 134 16.85 1.44 -10.23
C LEU A 134 16.53 -0.05 -10.40
N HIS A 135 17.58 -0.89 -10.34
CA HIS A 135 17.47 -2.34 -10.54
C HIS A 135 18.21 -3.08 -9.43
N CYS A 136 17.52 -3.96 -8.74
CA CYS A 136 18.09 -4.80 -7.68
C CYS A 136 17.35 -6.15 -7.69
N GLU A 137 17.84 -7.06 -8.49
CA GLU A 137 17.29 -8.40 -8.58
C GLU A 137 17.68 -9.21 -7.35
N ILE A 138 16.68 -9.60 -6.58
CA ILE A 138 16.82 -10.51 -5.44
C ILE A 138 16.14 -11.82 -5.81
N THR A 139 16.96 -12.83 -6.11
CA THR A 139 16.47 -14.16 -6.47
C THR A 139 16.12 -14.97 -5.22
N PRO A 140 15.25 -15.99 -5.31
CA PRO A 140 14.99 -16.92 -4.20
C PRO A 140 16.28 -17.54 -3.65
N ARG A 141 17.23 -17.87 -4.53
CA ARG A 141 18.54 -18.43 -4.16
C ARG A 141 19.38 -17.45 -3.33
N SER A 142 19.45 -16.18 -3.75
CA SER A 142 20.22 -15.15 -3.04
C SER A 142 19.59 -14.83 -1.68
N LEU A 143 18.25 -14.82 -1.61
CA LEU A 143 17.53 -14.65 -0.35
C LEU A 143 17.75 -15.82 0.61
N GLU A 144 17.68 -17.07 0.12
CA GLU A 144 17.97 -18.26 0.93
C GLU A 144 19.40 -18.24 1.46
N ALA A 145 20.37 -17.89 0.59
CA ALA A 145 21.77 -17.78 1.00
C ALA A 145 22.00 -16.70 2.09
N TYR A 146 21.29 -15.58 1.98
CA TYR A 146 21.28 -14.55 3.01
C TYR A 146 20.68 -15.08 4.33
N LEU A 147 19.50 -15.70 4.29
CA LEU A 147 18.80 -16.19 5.48
C LEU A 147 19.62 -17.25 6.24
N LYS A 148 20.37 -18.11 5.52
CA LYS A 148 21.27 -19.12 6.11
C LYS A 148 22.47 -18.49 6.85
N LYS A 149 22.91 -17.30 6.43
CA LYS A 149 24.08 -16.61 6.99
C LYS A 149 23.71 -15.49 7.97
N ALA A 150 22.44 -15.09 7.99
CA ALA A 150 21.99 -13.97 8.81
C ALA A 150 22.15 -14.28 10.31
N PRO A 151 22.76 -13.39 11.09
CA PRO A 151 22.92 -13.60 12.54
C PRO A 151 21.59 -13.63 13.27
N ARG A 152 20.56 -13.05 12.66
CA ARG A 152 19.18 -13.03 13.13
C ARG A 152 18.23 -13.06 11.91
N ILE A 153 17.21 -13.89 12.00
CA ILE A 153 16.17 -13.96 10.94
C ILE A 153 15.39 -12.64 10.94
N PRO A 154 15.26 -11.97 9.79
CA PRO A 154 14.48 -10.74 9.67
C PRO A 154 12.99 -11.01 9.93
N THR A 155 12.31 -10.02 10.51
CA THR A 155 10.85 -10.05 10.72
C THR A 155 10.09 -10.03 9.40
N ALA A 156 10.64 -9.36 8.39
CA ALA A 156 10.08 -9.30 7.05
C ALA A 156 11.18 -9.12 6.00
N VAL A 157 10.83 -9.43 4.75
CA VAL A 157 11.63 -9.12 3.56
C VAL A 157 10.87 -8.11 2.72
N TYR A 158 11.55 -7.03 2.29
CA TYR A 158 10.99 -5.98 1.45
C TYR A 158 11.67 -5.99 0.08
N ILE A 159 10.90 -6.25 -0.99
CA ILE A 159 11.37 -6.28 -2.36
C ILE A 159 10.50 -5.35 -3.21
N THR A 160 11.10 -4.58 -4.10
CA THR A 160 10.39 -3.75 -5.08
C THR A 160 10.18 -4.54 -6.36
N SER A 161 8.93 -4.81 -6.72
CA SER A 161 8.55 -5.51 -7.95
C SER A 161 7.22 -4.97 -8.50
N PRO A 162 7.15 -4.53 -9.76
CA PRO A 162 8.30 -4.31 -10.64
C PRO A 162 9.24 -3.23 -10.11
N ASP A 163 10.50 -3.27 -10.55
CA ASP A 163 11.45 -2.19 -10.29
C ASP A 163 11.22 -0.98 -11.21
N TYR A 164 12.06 0.06 -11.10
CA TYR A 164 11.95 1.27 -11.92
C TYR A 164 12.18 1.04 -13.43
N LEU A 165 12.75 -0.08 -13.81
CA LEU A 165 12.99 -0.47 -15.21
C LEU A 165 11.97 -1.49 -15.72
N GLY A 166 10.98 -1.85 -14.88
CA GLY A 166 9.93 -2.80 -15.22
C GLY A 166 10.30 -4.27 -15.03
N ASN A 167 11.45 -4.58 -14.41
CA ASN A 167 11.83 -5.95 -14.12
C ASN A 167 10.98 -6.50 -12.96
N MET A 168 10.41 -7.68 -13.18
CA MET A 168 9.63 -8.40 -12.18
C MET A 168 10.53 -9.31 -11.36
N ALA A 169 10.33 -9.33 -10.05
CA ALA A 169 10.94 -10.36 -9.22
C ALA A 169 10.31 -11.72 -9.55
N ASP A 170 11.13 -12.76 -9.58
CA ASP A 170 10.64 -14.14 -9.73
C ASP A 170 9.97 -14.56 -8.42
N ASN A 171 8.67 -14.38 -8.38
CA ASN A 171 7.83 -14.74 -7.26
C ASN A 171 7.06 -16.00 -7.61
N ASP A 172 7.68 -17.17 -7.56
CA ASP A 172 6.96 -18.44 -7.61
C ASP A 172 5.97 -18.53 -6.45
N GLY A 173 4.79 -17.96 -6.64
CA GLY A 173 3.74 -18.00 -5.63
C GLY A 173 2.85 -16.78 -5.45
N GLY A 174 2.76 -15.88 -6.45
CA GLY A 174 1.69 -14.86 -6.51
C GLY A 174 2.05 -13.49 -5.95
N SER A 175 1.52 -12.53 -6.62
CA SER A 175 1.35 -11.07 -6.36
C SER A 175 2.24 -10.45 -5.28
N GLY A 176 3.14 -9.63 -5.75
CA GLY A 176 4.17 -8.89 -5.06
C GLY A 176 3.80 -8.19 -3.77
N CYS A 177 4.85 -7.87 -3.07
CA CYS A 177 4.96 -7.03 -1.87
C CYS A 177 4.64 -7.69 -0.53
N CYS A 178 5.67 -8.03 0.20
CA CYS A 178 5.69 -8.41 1.61
C CYS A 178 5.09 -9.78 1.97
N TYR A 179 5.94 -10.79 2.05
CA TYR A 179 5.61 -12.01 2.78
C TYR A 179 5.90 -11.81 4.27
N PHE A 180 4.87 -11.94 5.09
CA PHE A 180 5.00 -12.15 6.54
C PHE A 180 5.05 -13.65 6.81
N LYS A 181 5.97 -14.08 7.65
CA LYS A 181 6.04 -15.46 8.12
C LYS A 181 5.37 -15.55 9.48
#